data_22e0b9194252c9c6c042907cfd7490ad
#
_entry.id   22e0b9194252c9c6c042907cfd7490ad
#
_cell.length_a   1.000
_cell.length_b   1.000
_cell.length_c   1.000
_cell.angle_alpha   90.00
_cell.angle_beta   90.00
_cell.angle_gamma   90.00
#
_symmetry.space_group_name_H-M   'P 1'
#
loop_
_entity.id
_entity.type
_entity.pdbx_description
1 polymer ?
#
loop_
_entity_poly.entity_id
_entity_poly.type
_entity_poly.pdbx_seq_one_letter_code
_entity_poly.pdbx_strand_id
1 'polypeptide(L)'
;MTIKTIGDSRIISHNPKIMIKSWIFDPPYNIGFKYNSKVNDSLSLSDYSSLIQESVVNMFNHTDEGHMFMINYPEQTARLLPIIESTGWVLHQWLSWVYPSNVGHSKKRFTRGSRVITWFIKGEPEYDIRATIQPFKNPNDKRIKERIANGQKGVAHYDWWEINMRKNVSKGYAGWANQLPLELVERIILTSTKEGEYVGDLMAGSGTTLEACNKLNRLCWLNDIDERALPIWEGIQ
;
A
#
# COMPACT_ATOMS: atom_id res chain seq x y z
N MET A 1 3.53 -8.31 -18.21
CA MET A 1 3.62 -9.69 -17.68
C MET A 1 3.43 -9.65 -16.18
N THR A 2 2.53 -10.45 -15.63
CA THR A 2 2.31 -10.56 -14.18
C THR A 2 3.04 -11.78 -13.64
N ILE A 3 3.76 -11.62 -12.53
CA ILE A 3 4.41 -12.71 -11.80
C ILE A 3 3.54 -13.00 -10.58
N LYS A 4 3.14 -14.27 -10.39
CA LYS A 4 2.34 -14.73 -9.26
C LYS A 4 3.11 -15.81 -8.54
N THR A 5 3.38 -15.64 -7.26
CA THR A 5 4.11 -16.60 -6.43
C THR A 5 3.34 -16.88 -5.13
N ILE A 6 3.56 -18.07 -4.57
CA ILE A 6 3.04 -18.45 -3.25
C ILE A 6 4.22 -18.85 -2.39
N GLY A 7 4.44 -18.12 -1.30
CA GLY A 7 5.56 -18.40 -0.41
C GLY A 7 5.79 -17.35 0.67
N ASP A 8 6.82 -17.58 1.44
CA ASP A 8 7.22 -16.68 2.51
C ASP A 8 7.85 -15.40 1.94
N SER A 9 7.29 -14.24 2.28
CA SER A 9 7.74 -12.92 1.83
C SER A 9 9.20 -12.60 2.14
N ARG A 10 9.79 -13.29 3.10
CA ARG A 10 11.17 -13.10 3.54
C ARG A 10 12.20 -13.68 2.57
N ILE A 11 11.82 -14.75 1.86
CA ILE A 11 12.75 -15.55 1.05
C ILE A 11 12.30 -15.74 -0.40
N ILE A 12 11.06 -15.36 -0.72
CA ILE A 12 10.54 -15.51 -2.08
C ILE A 12 11.34 -14.63 -3.06
N SER A 13 11.59 -15.16 -4.24
CA SER A 13 12.32 -14.46 -5.28
C SER A 13 11.71 -14.68 -6.65
N HIS A 14 12.06 -13.83 -7.58
CA HIS A 14 11.74 -13.95 -9.00
C HIS A 14 13.00 -13.79 -9.85
N ASN A 15 12.84 -13.65 -11.15
CA ASN A 15 13.97 -13.38 -12.05
C ASN A 15 14.75 -12.13 -11.60
N PRO A 16 16.04 -12.24 -11.24
CA PRO A 16 16.84 -11.14 -10.69
C PRO A 16 17.08 -9.99 -11.67
N LYS A 17 16.72 -10.15 -12.95
CA LYS A 17 16.78 -9.07 -13.94
C LYS A 17 15.56 -8.14 -13.91
N ILE A 18 14.53 -8.48 -13.13
CA ILE A 18 13.32 -7.68 -12.99
C ILE A 18 13.44 -6.89 -11.69
N MET A 19 13.58 -5.56 -11.80
CA MET A 19 13.60 -4.67 -10.64
C MET A 19 12.24 -4.05 -10.44
N ILE A 20 11.84 -3.97 -9.18
CA ILE A 20 10.56 -3.41 -8.76
C ILE A 20 10.74 -1.91 -8.52
N LYS A 21 9.88 -1.11 -9.15
CA LYS A 21 9.91 0.35 -9.00
C LYS A 21 9.14 0.83 -7.79
N SER A 22 8.05 0.15 -7.43
CA SER A 22 7.23 0.51 -6.28
C SER A 22 6.66 -0.72 -5.58
N TRP A 23 6.72 -0.73 -4.27
CA TRP A 23 6.17 -1.77 -3.41
C TRP A 23 4.92 -1.25 -2.70
N ILE A 24 3.86 -2.06 -2.74
CA ILE A 24 2.74 -1.98 -1.80
C ILE A 24 3.03 -3.01 -0.70
N PHE A 25 3.05 -2.57 0.54
CA PHE A 25 3.35 -3.44 1.67
C PHE A 25 2.29 -3.28 2.76
N ASP A 26 1.31 -4.18 2.78
CA ASP A 26 0.21 -4.23 3.76
C ASP A 26 0.35 -5.50 4.62
N PRO A 27 1.36 -5.57 5.51
CA PRO A 27 1.60 -6.76 6.32
C PRO A 27 0.50 -6.98 7.36
N PRO A 28 0.37 -8.19 7.93
CA PRO A 28 -0.42 -8.40 9.14
C PRO A 28 -0.04 -7.38 10.22
N TYR A 29 -1.03 -6.82 10.91
CA TYR A 29 -0.79 -5.67 11.82
C TYR A 29 -0.39 -6.07 13.24
N ASN A 30 -0.29 -7.36 13.51
CA ASN A 30 0.01 -7.93 14.83
C ASN A 30 -0.92 -7.43 15.94
N ILE A 31 -2.22 -7.49 15.68
CA ILE A 31 -3.30 -7.03 16.59
C ILE A 31 -4.22 -8.16 17.05
N GLY A 32 -3.86 -9.41 16.74
CA GLY A 32 -4.64 -10.59 17.08
C GLY A 32 -5.83 -10.84 16.16
N PHE A 33 -5.78 -10.34 14.93
CA PHE A 33 -6.82 -10.60 13.94
C PHE A 33 -6.75 -12.06 13.48
N LYS A 34 -7.90 -12.74 13.44
CA LYS A 34 -7.99 -14.13 12.99
C LYS A 34 -8.14 -14.19 11.46
N TYR A 35 -7.04 -14.39 10.77
CA TYR A 35 -7.06 -14.77 9.37
C TYR A 35 -7.48 -16.25 9.26
N ASN A 36 -8.23 -16.59 8.21
CA ASN A 36 -8.63 -18.00 7.96
C ASN A 36 -7.48 -18.81 7.33
N SER A 37 -6.25 -18.57 7.73
CA SER A 37 -5.05 -19.09 7.08
C SER A 37 -3.95 -19.44 8.07
N LYS A 38 -2.79 -19.77 7.51
CA LYS A 38 -1.53 -20.00 8.21
C LYS A 38 -0.94 -18.73 8.87
N VAL A 39 -1.58 -17.57 8.70
CA VAL A 39 -1.08 -16.28 9.20
C VAL A 39 -1.37 -16.15 10.69
N ASN A 40 -0.32 -16.00 11.48
CA ASN A 40 -0.42 -15.67 12.91
C ASN A 40 -0.28 -14.16 13.10
N ASP A 41 -1.35 -13.49 13.50
CA ASP A 41 -1.39 -12.03 13.79
C ASP A 41 -1.20 -11.71 15.28
N SER A 42 -0.62 -12.64 16.04
CA SER A 42 -0.33 -12.52 17.48
C SER A 42 1.10 -12.97 17.77
N LEU A 43 2.04 -12.47 17.00
CA LEU A 43 3.46 -12.74 17.17
C LEU A 43 4.04 -11.96 18.36
N SER A 44 5.13 -12.46 18.93
CA SER A 44 5.95 -11.63 19.84
C SER A 44 6.44 -10.39 19.10
N LEU A 45 6.77 -9.32 19.83
CA LEU A 45 7.31 -8.12 19.18
C LEU A 45 8.59 -8.42 18.40
N SER A 46 9.44 -9.31 18.93
CA SER A 46 10.66 -9.74 18.27
C SER A 46 10.38 -10.45 16.94
N ASP A 47 9.49 -11.46 16.96
CA ASP A 47 9.17 -12.24 15.77
C ASP A 47 8.47 -11.39 14.71
N TYR A 48 7.60 -10.48 15.13
CA TYR A 48 6.96 -9.52 14.23
C TYR A 48 7.97 -8.56 13.60
N SER A 49 8.91 -8.06 14.40
CA SER A 49 9.99 -7.20 13.91
C SER A 49 10.87 -7.93 12.89
N SER A 50 11.22 -9.19 13.17
CA SER A 50 12.00 -10.02 12.23
C SER A 50 11.26 -10.28 10.93
N LEU A 51 9.96 -10.61 11.00
CA LEU A 51 9.12 -10.78 9.81
C LEU A 51 9.15 -9.54 8.92
N ILE A 52 8.94 -8.37 9.50
CA ILE A 52 8.94 -7.11 8.74
C ILE A 52 10.33 -6.80 8.20
N GLN A 53 11.37 -6.88 9.04
CA GLN A 53 12.74 -6.60 8.66
C GLN A 53 13.20 -7.47 7.49
N GLU A 54 13.01 -8.77 7.57
CA GLU A 54 13.43 -9.71 6.54
C GLU A 54 12.63 -9.51 5.23
N SER A 55 11.33 -9.20 5.34
CA SER A 55 10.50 -8.89 4.16
C SER A 55 10.96 -7.61 3.46
N VAL A 56 11.25 -6.53 4.21
CA VAL A 56 11.70 -5.27 3.60
C VAL A 56 13.14 -5.35 3.09
N VAL A 57 14.00 -6.20 3.66
CA VAL A 57 15.33 -6.55 3.10
C VAL A 57 15.15 -7.25 1.76
N ASN A 58 14.21 -8.20 1.67
CA ASN A 58 13.92 -8.87 0.41
C ASN A 58 13.44 -7.87 -0.66
N MET A 59 12.52 -6.96 -0.32
CA MET A 59 12.08 -5.87 -1.22
C MET A 59 13.25 -4.98 -1.64
N PHE A 60 14.14 -4.62 -0.70
CA PHE A 60 15.30 -3.80 -0.97
C PHE A 60 16.25 -4.43 -1.99
N ASN A 61 16.46 -5.74 -1.89
CA ASN A 61 17.32 -6.51 -2.81
C ASN A 61 16.72 -6.64 -4.22
N HIS A 62 15.40 -6.48 -4.37
CA HIS A 62 14.70 -6.48 -5.66
C HIS A 62 14.37 -5.06 -6.18
N THR A 63 15.04 -4.06 -5.65
CA THR A 63 14.90 -2.65 -6.02
C THR A 63 16.28 -2.05 -6.28
N ASP A 64 16.51 -1.47 -7.45
CA ASP A 64 17.70 -0.65 -7.67
C ASP A 64 17.47 0.75 -7.10
N GLU A 65 16.46 1.41 -7.61
CA GLU A 65 15.98 2.71 -7.19
C GLU A 65 14.45 2.71 -7.24
N GLY A 66 13.80 3.07 -6.12
CA GLY A 66 12.34 2.95 -6.08
C GLY A 66 11.71 3.29 -4.74
N HIS A 67 10.46 2.88 -4.61
CA HIS A 67 9.56 3.25 -3.51
C HIS A 67 9.05 2.03 -2.75
N MET A 68 8.74 2.23 -1.48
CA MET A 68 7.96 1.29 -0.68
C MET A 68 6.91 2.06 0.14
N PHE A 69 5.65 1.67 0.02
CA PHE A 69 4.55 2.22 0.81
C PHE A 69 4.06 1.15 1.77
N MET A 70 4.41 1.29 3.05
CA MET A 70 3.92 0.38 4.09
C MET A 70 2.66 0.95 4.73
N ILE A 71 1.62 0.12 4.82
CA ILE A 71 0.35 0.46 5.45
C ILE A 71 0.29 -0.26 6.80
N ASN A 72 0.08 0.48 7.89
CA ASN A 72 -0.02 -0.12 9.22
C ASN A 72 -0.74 0.82 10.21
N TYR A 73 -0.95 0.35 11.43
CA TYR A 73 -1.39 1.22 12.52
C TYR A 73 -0.24 2.09 13.05
N PRO A 74 -0.54 3.31 13.53
CA PRO A 74 0.49 4.26 14.00
C PRO A 74 1.42 3.66 15.05
N GLU A 75 0.88 2.90 16.01
CA GLU A 75 1.65 2.32 17.11
C GLU A 75 2.66 1.25 16.62
N GLN A 76 2.26 0.46 15.63
CA GLN A 76 3.16 -0.53 15.02
C GLN A 76 4.19 0.14 14.13
N THR A 77 3.76 1.10 13.32
CA THR A 77 4.68 1.88 12.46
C THR A 77 5.78 2.55 13.28
N ALA A 78 5.43 3.18 14.41
CA ALA A 78 6.42 3.83 15.27
C ALA A 78 7.50 2.87 15.82
N ARG A 79 7.13 1.60 16.08
CA ARG A 79 8.06 0.57 16.54
C ARG A 79 8.93 0.01 15.41
N LEU A 80 8.36 -0.08 14.22
CA LEU A 80 9.00 -0.69 13.05
C LEU A 80 9.91 0.29 12.29
N LEU A 81 9.66 1.59 12.41
CA LEU A 81 10.38 2.61 11.64
C LEU A 81 11.91 2.51 11.76
N PRO A 82 12.52 2.45 12.98
CA PRO A 82 13.98 2.32 13.08
C PRO A 82 14.51 1.00 12.49
N ILE A 83 13.71 -0.05 12.54
CA ILE A 83 14.06 -1.37 12.00
C ILE A 83 14.10 -1.32 10.48
N ILE A 84 13.09 -0.70 9.86
CA ILE A 84 13.02 -0.55 8.41
C ILE A 84 14.16 0.34 7.90
N GLU A 85 14.42 1.47 8.55
CA GLU A 85 15.51 2.37 8.15
C GLU A 85 16.89 1.70 8.29
N SER A 86 17.08 0.80 9.27
CA SER A 86 18.31 0.03 9.40
C SER A 86 18.61 -0.89 8.22
N THR A 87 17.63 -1.17 7.36
CA THR A 87 17.79 -2.00 6.15
C THR A 87 18.22 -1.21 4.91
N GLY A 88 18.31 0.12 5.02
CA GLY A 88 18.70 1.02 3.93
C GLY A 88 17.54 1.78 3.27
N TRP A 89 16.28 1.44 3.57
CA TRP A 89 15.15 2.26 3.18
C TRP A 89 15.15 3.58 3.94
N VAL A 90 14.90 4.71 3.26
CA VAL A 90 14.84 6.05 3.85
C VAL A 90 13.40 6.52 3.91
N LEU A 91 12.93 6.94 5.08
CA LEU A 91 11.59 7.52 5.20
C LEU A 91 11.52 8.84 4.41
N HIS A 92 10.67 8.87 3.39
CA HIS A 92 10.41 10.06 2.58
C HIS A 92 9.25 10.87 3.14
N GLN A 93 8.12 10.21 3.45
CA GLN A 93 6.95 10.89 3.99
C GLN A 93 6.08 9.96 4.84
N TRP A 94 5.43 10.53 5.83
CA TRP A 94 4.38 9.90 6.64
C TRP A 94 3.02 10.45 6.21
N LEU A 95 2.12 9.59 5.74
CA LEU A 95 0.79 9.92 5.29
C LEU A 95 -0.26 9.32 6.23
N SER A 96 -1.39 9.98 6.39
CA SER A 96 -2.54 9.49 7.18
C SER A 96 -3.65 9.03 6.24
N TRP A 97 -3.99 7.74 6.27
CA TRP A 97 -5.19 7.24 5.62
C TRP A 97 -6.35 7.24 6.61
N VAL A 98 -7.36 8.08 6.34
CA VAL A 98 -8.53 8.30 7.19
C VAL A 98 -9.75 7.61 6.58
N TYR A 99 -10.50 6.87 7.41
CA TYR A 99 -11.73 6.17 7.02
C TYR A 99 -12.79 6.26 8.13
N PRO A 100 -13.58 7.33 8.18
CA PRO A 100 -14.49 7.62 9.28
C PRO A 100 -15.68 6.66 9.43
N SER A 101 -15.74 5.62 8.60
CA SER A 101 -16.86 4.65 8.55
C SER A 101 -16.74 3.49 9.53
N ASN A 102 -15.80 3.51 10.49
CA ASN A 102 -15.69 2.47 11.49
C ASN A 102 -16.79 2.60 12.55
N VAL A 103 -17.60 1.55 12.72
CA VAL A 103 -18.75 1.54 13.67
C VAL A 103 -18.40 1.05 15.06
N GLY A 104 -17.16 0.64 15.31
CA GLY A 104 -16.73 0.14 16.62
C GLY A 104 -16.50 1.29 17.60
N HIS A 105 -17.30 1.40 18.64
CA HIS A 105 -17.11 2.40 19.70
C HIS A 105 -16.44 1.78 20.92
N SER A 106 -15.27 2.28 21.29
CA SER A 106 -14.59 1.93 22.54
C SER A 106 -15.02 2.86 23.66
N LYS A 107 -15.26 2.31 24.85
CA LYS A 107 -15.52 3.11 26.07
C LYS A 107 -14.23 3.61 26.74
N LYS A 108 -13.05 3.12 26.32
CA LYS A 108 -11.77 3.39 26.99
C LYS A 108 -10.81 4.25 26.16
N ARG A 109 -11.06 4.40 24.85
CA ARG A 109 -10.21 5.15 23.92
C ARG A 109 -11.03 5.63 22.73
N PHE A 110 -10.52 6.60 21.99
CA PHE A 110 -11.13 7.01 20.72
C PHE A 110 -11.20 5.85 19.73
N THR A 111 -12.29 5.79 18.97
CA THR A 111 -12.46 4.78 17.91
C THR A 111 -11.43 5.01 16.81
N ARG A 112 -10.75 3.95 16.40
CA ARG A 112 -9.80 4.02 15.29
C ARG A 112 -10.54 4.31 13.98
N GLY A 113 -10.14 5.37 13.32
CA GLY A 113 -10.64 5.80 12.02
C GLY A 113 -9.52 6.09 11.03
N SER A 114 -8.29 5.61 11.31
CA SER A 114 -7.14 5.85 10.45
C SER A 114 -6.10 4.74 10.51
N ARG A 115 -5.29 4.67 9.46
CA ARG A 115 -4.01 3.96 9.36
C ARG A 115 -2.94 4.93 8.86
N VAL A 116 -1.70 4.51 8.96
CA VAL A 116 -0.56 5.25 8.42
C VAL A 116 -0.12 4.57 7.13
N ILE A 117 0.28 5.39 6.17
CA ILE A 117 1.03 4.95 5.00
C ILE A 117 2.40 5.62 5.12
N THR A 118 3.44 4.84 5.40
CA THR A 118 4.80 5.34 5.38
C THR A 118 5.40 5.11 4.00
N TRP A 119 5.82 6.20 3.37
CA TRP A 119 6.48 6.20 2.08
C TRP A 119 7.98 6.22 2.27
N PHE A 120 8.63 5.14 1.91
CA PHE A 120 10.09 5.01 1.91
C PHE A 120 10.62 5.07 0.49
N ILE A 121 11.88 5.48 0.36
CA ILE A 121 12.60 5.49 -0.92
C ILE A 121 13.95 4.76 -0.78
N LYS A 122 14.42 4.21 -1.89
CA LYS A 122 15.78 3.76 -2.12
C LYS A 122 16.37 4.55 -3.28
N GLY A 123 17.52 5.20 -3.07
CA GLY A 123 18.09 6.11 -4.06
C GLY A 123 17.32 7.42 -4.21
N GLU A 124 17.27 7.95 -5.41
CA GLU A 124 16.55 9.19 -5.77
C GLU A 124 15.48 8.93 -6.85
N PRO A 125 14.47 8.09 -6.58
CA PRO A 125 13.51 7.69 -7.59
C PRO A 125 12.60 8.84 -8.01
N GLU A 126 12.26 8.88 -9.30
CA GLU A 126 11.26 9.82 -9.81
C GLU A 126 9.85 9.50 -9.29
N TYR A 127 9.08 10.53 -8.99
CA TYR A 127 7.67 10.44 -8.59
C TYR A 127 6.88 11.67 -9.02
N ASP A 128 5.55 11.55 -9.11
CA ASP A 128 4.66 12.66 -9.42
C ASP A 128 3.49 12.74 -8.42
N ILE A 129 3.59 13.65 -7.45
CA ILE A 129 2.50 13.90 -6.49
C ILE A 129 1.25 14.52 -7.13
N ARG A 130 1.32 14.93 -8.41
CA ARG A 130 0.20 15.49 -9.17
C ARG A 130 -0.40 14.51 -10.17
N ALA A 131 0.13 13.29 -10.25
CA ALA A 131 -0.47 12.20 -11.04
C ALA A 131 -1.94 11.96 -10.64
N THR A 132 -2.26 12.25 -9.37
CA THR A 132 -3.65 12.38 -8.88
C THR A 132 -3.87 13.74 -8.24
N ILE A 133 -5.06 14.30 -8.42
CA ILE A 133 -5.42 15.62 -7.91
C ILE A 133 -6.75 15.60 -7.18
N GLN A 134 -6.91 16.49 -6.22
CA GLN A 134 -8.19 16.75 -5.56
C GLN A 134 -8.77 18.09 -6.05
N PRO A 135 -10.11 18.22 -6.11
CA PRO A 135 -10.75 19.48 -6.48
C PRO A 135 -10.36 20.63 -5.53
N PHE A 136 -10.39 21.85 -6.04
CA PHE A 136 -10.24 23.03 -5.18
C PHE A 136 -11.36 23.11 -4.14
N LYS A 137 -11.03 23.30 -2.87
CA LYS A 137 -12.02 23.43 -1.78
C LYS A 137 -12.95 24.66 -1.96
N ASN A 138 -12.39 25.78 -2.45
CA ASN A 138 -13.12 27.04 -2.63
C ASN A 138 -13.03 27.51 -4.09
N PRO A 139 -13.74 26.88 -5.04
CA PRO A 139 -13.66 27.23 -6.46
C PRO A 139 -14.12 28.67 -6.77
N ASN A 140 -14.83 29.32 -5.84
CA ASN A 140 -15.31 30.70 -5.97
C ASN A 140 -14.29 31.77 -5.49
N ASP A 141 -13.20 31.38 -4.83
CA ASP A 141 -12.11 32.32 -4.48
C ASP A 141 -11.50 32.90 -5.76
N LYS A 142 -11.22 34.22 -5.76
CA LYS A 142 -10.71 34.94 -6.94
C LYS A 142 -9.46 34.30 -7.51
N ARG A 143 -8.49 33.94 -6.65
CA ARG A 143 -7.22 33.31 -7.05
C ARG A 143 -7.44 31.91 -7.62
N ILE A 144 -8.43 31.18 -7.10
CA ILE A 144 -8.77 29.84 -7.60
C ILE A 144 -9.48 29.91 -8.95
N LYS A 145 -10.38 30.90 -9.13
CA LYS A 145 -11.01 31.16 -10.44
C LYS A 145 -10.00 31.43 -11.54
N GLU A 146 -8.95 32.20 -11.25
CA GLU A 146 -7.86 32.46 -12.19
C GLU A 146 -7.11 31.17 -12.55
N ARG A 147 -6.79 30.32 -11.56
CA ARG A 147 -6.15 29.02 -11.79
C ARG A 147 -7.01 28.10 -12.64
N ILE A 148 -8.33 28.06 -12.38
CA ILE A 148 -9.29 27.28 -13.15
C ILE A 148 -9.37 27.81 -14.60
N ALA A 149 -9.43 29.13 -14.79
CA ALA A 149 -9.43 29.77 -16.11
C ALA A 149 -8.16 29.42 -16.90
N ASN A 150 -7.02 29.25 -16.23
CA ASN A 150 -5.75 28.80 -16.82
C ASN A 150 -5.67 27.25 -16.98
N GLY A 151 -6.80 26.52 -16.89
CA GLY A 151 -6.88 25.08 -17.16
C GLY A 151 -6.50 24.17 -15.99
N GLN A 152 -6.23 24.70 -14.80
CA GLN A 152 -5.86 23.87 -13.66
C GLN A 152 -7.11 23.22 -13.05
N LYS A 153 -7.12 21.88 -12.99
CA LYS A 153 -8.29 21.09 -12.55
C LYS A 153 -8.37 20.84 -11.05
N GLY A 154 -7.28 21.11 -10.31
CA GLY A 154 -7.21 20.84 -8.87
C GLY A 154 -5.80 21.04 -8.31
N VAL A 155 -5.56 20.49 -7.14
CA VAL A 155 -4.27 20.51 -6.44
C VAL A 155 -3.84 19.11 -6.07
N ALA A 156 -2.54 18.90 -5.81
CA ALA A 156 -2.05 17.66 -5.23
C ALA A 156 -2.80 17.34 -3.92
N HIS A 157 -2.90 16.06 -3.59
CA HIS A 157 -3.46 15.65 -2.30
C HIS A 157 -2.58 16.12 -1.15
N TYR A 158 -3.20 16.29 0.03
CA TYR A 158 -2.49 16.54 1.28
C TYR A 158 -1.81 15.24 1.76
N ASP A 159 -1.07 15.33 2.85
CA ASP A 159 -0.49 14.20 3.58
C ASP A 159 -1.52 13.37 4.37
N TRP A 160 -2.79 13.62 4.16
CA TRP A 160 -3.90 12.80 4.65
C TRP A 160 -4.88 12.51 3.52
N TRP A 161 -5.34 11.25 3.46
CA TRP A 161 -6.27 10.77 2.43
C TRP A 161 -7.52 10.20 3.09
N GLU A 162 -8.67 10.77 2.79
CA GLU A 162 -9.96 10.21 3.20
C GLU A 162 -10.45 9.26 2.11
N ILE A 163 -10.31 7.96 2.37
CA ILE A 163 -10.72 6.88 1.46
C ILE A 163 -11.39 5.81 2.29
N ASN A 164 -12.66 5.52 1.99
CA ASN A 164 -13.39 4.50 2.73
C ASN A 164 -12.81 3.10 2.55
N MET A 165 -12.79 2.32 3.63
CA MET A 165 -12.44 0.91 3.56
C MET A 165 -13.43 0.13 2.67
N ARG A 166 -12.95 -0.88 1.94
CA ARG A 166 -13.84 -1.85 1.28
C ARG A 166 -14.62 -2.62 2.34
N LYS A 167 -15.95 -2.68 2.18
CA LYS A 167 -16.87 -3.45 3.02
C LYS A 167 -17.34 -4.68 2.26
N ASN A 168 -17.84 -5.69 2.98
CA ASN A 168 -18.37 -6.95 2.41
C ASN A 168 -19.45 -6.75 1.33
N VAL A 169 -20.12 -5.60 1.35
CA VAL A 169 -21.15 -5.22 0.35
C VAL A 169 -20.61 -4.34 -0.78
N SER A 170 -19.34 -4.01 -0.77
CA SER A 170 -18.73 -3.15 -1.80
C SER A 170 -18.57 -3.91 -3.11
N LYS A 171 -18.82 -3.25 -4.25
CA LYS A 171 -18.51 -3.81 -5.57
C LYS A 171 -17.01 -4.16 -5.64
N GLY A 172 -16.68 -5.36 -6.11
CA GLY A 172 -15.32 -5.87 -6.19
C GLY A 172 -14.74 -6.40 -4.86
N TYR A 173 -15.58 -6.64 -3.84
CA TYR A 173 -15.13 -7.35 -2.64
C TYR A 173 -14.89 -8.83 -2.95
N ALA A 174 -13.66 -9.28 -2.80
CA ALA A 174 -13.23 -10.65 -3.12
C ALA A 174 -13.44 -11.67 -1.98
N GLY A 175 -14.16 -11.30 -0.91
CA GLY A 175 -14.31 -12.17 0.28
C GLY A 175 -13.07 -12.22 1.17
N TRP A 176 -12.07 -11.40 0.91
CA TRP A 176 -10.81 -11.35 1.66
C TRP A 176 -10.88 -10.29 2.77
N ALA A 177 -10.48 -10.67 3.97
CA ALA A 177 -10.49 -9.76 5.11
C ALA A 177 -9.50 -8.59 4.90
N ASN A 178 -9.88 -7.39 5.33
CA ASN A 178 -9.03 -6.18 5.28
C ASN A 178 -8.57 -5.78 3.87
N GLN A 179 -9.31 -6.13 2.82
CA GLN A 179 -8.98 -5.74 1.44
C GLN A 179 -8.76 -4.23 1.33
N LEU A 180 -7.63 -3.83 0.72
CA LEU A 180 -7.33 -2.42 0.46
C LEU A 180 -8.32 -1.81 -0.55
N PRO A 181 -8.69 -0.53 -0.39
CA PRO A 181 -9.43 0.19 -1.42
C PRO A 181 -8.62 0.33 -2.70
N LEU A 182 -9.24 0.08 -3.85
CA LEU A 182 -8.58 0.22 -5.15
C LEU A 182 -8.04 1.64 -5.36
N GLU A 183 -8.83 2.67 -5.04
CA GLU A 183 -8.44 4.08 -5.13
C GLU A 183 -7.15 4.39 -4.39
N LEU A 184 -6.94 3.79 -3.20
CA LEU A 184 -5.73 3.99 -2.42
C LEU A 184 -4.50 3.44 -3.15
N VAL A 185 -4.62 2.22 -3.66
CA VAL A 185 -3.53 1.53 -4.37
C VAL A 185 -3.25 2.22 -5.71
N GLU A 186 -4.29 2.61 -6.46
CA GLU A 186 -4.14 3.38 -7.71
C GLU A 186 -3.39 4.70 -7.48
N ARG A 187 -3.72 5.42 -6.40
CA ARG A 187 -3.05 6.68 -6.05
C ARG A 187 -1.57 6.47 -5.79
N ILE A 188 -1.21 5.46 -5.03
CA ILE A 188 0.19 5.10 -4.76
C ILE A 188 0.91 4.78 -6.08
N ILE A 189 0.34 3.90 -6.89
CA ILE A 189 0.95 3.44 -8.15
C ILE A 189 1.16 4.61 -9.12
N LEU A 190 0.15 5.47 -9.30
CA LEU A 190 0.24 6.64 -10.18
C LEU A 190 1.30 7.63 -9.70
N THR A 191 1.48 7.79 -8.39
CA THR A 191 2.49 8.69 -7.82
C THR A 191 3.91 8.18 -8.05
N SER A 192 4.13 6.86 -8.00
CA SER A 192 5.45 6.26 -7.86
C SER A 192 5.94 5.45 -9.06
N THR A 193 5.12 5.33 -10.12
CA THR A 193 5.47 4.52 -11.30
C THR A 193 4.97 5.12 -12.60
N LYS A 194 5.63 4.75 -13.70
CA LYS A 194 5.18 4.96 -15.08
C LYS A 194 4.56 3.69 -15.66
N GLU A 195 3.85 3.81 -16.78
CA GLU A 195 3.34 2.64 -17.51
C GLU A 195 4.46 1.67 -17.90
N GLY A 196 4.20 0.38 -17.78
CA GLY A 196 5.17 -0.67 -18.07
C GLY A 196 6.17 -0.95 -16.94
N GLU A 197 6.24 -0.14 -15.88
CA GLU A 197 7.09 -0.42 -14.72
C GLU A 197 6.47 -1.47 -13.79
N TYR A 198 7.32 -2.16 -13.04
CA TYR A 198 6.90 -3.20 -12.10
C TYR A 198 6.50 -2.64 -10.75
N VAL A 199 5.35 -3.09 -10.28
CA VAL A 199 4.86 -2.93 -8.90
C VAL A 199 4.92 -4.28 -8.20
N GLY A 200 5.43 -4.32 -6.98
CA GLY A 200 5.50 -5.52 -6.15
C GLY A 200 4.56 -5.45 -4.95
N ASP A 201 4.06 -6.64 -4.55
CA ASP A 201 3.28 -6.81 -3.32
C ASP A 201 3.53 -8.22 -2.79
N LEU A 202 4.29 -8.32 -1.69
CA LEU A 202 4.70 -9.61 -1.13
C LEU A 202 3.68 -10.21 -0.15
N MET A 203 2.61 -9.49 0.17
CA MET A 203 1.50 -9.94 1.02
C MET A 203 0.16 -9.52 0.41
N ALA A 204 -0.04 -9.88 -0.86
CA ALA A 204 -1.02 -9.31 -1.76
C ALA A 204 -2.49 -9.67 -1.45
N GLY A 205 -2.71 -10.68 -0.63
CA GLY A 205 -4.06 -11.08 -0.20
C GLY A 205 -5.04 -11.23 -1.36
N SER A 206 -6.03 -10.35 -1.39
CA SER A 206 -7.08 -10.35 -2.43
C SER A 206 -6.63 -9.92 -3.82
N GLY A 207 -5.39 -9.41 -3.98
CA GLY A 207 -4.87 -8.96 -5.27
C GLY A 207 -5.35 -7.57 -5.73
N THR A 208 -5.71 -6.67 -4.81
CA THR A 208 -6.07 -5.27 -5.17
C THR A 208 -4.92 -4.59 -5.93
N THR A 209 -3.68 -4.92 -5.60
CA THR A 209 -2.50 -4.42 -6.32
C THR A 209 -2.49 -4.88 -7.78
N LEU A 210 -2.88 -6.12 -8.07
CA LEU A 210 -3.02 -6.62 -9.45
C LEU A 210 -4.14 -5.89 -10.20
N GLU A 211 -5.30 -5.73 -9.57
CA GLU A 211 -6.44 -4.99 -10.15
C GLU A 211 -6.01 -3.57 -10.56
N ALA A 212 -5.28 -2.88 -9.68
CA ALA A 212 -4.76 -1.55 -9.95
C ALA A 212 -3.72 -1.54 -11.09
N CYS A 213 -2.78 -2.50 -11.08
CA CYS A 213 -1.75 -2.61 -12.10
C CYS A 213 -2.34 -2.86 -13.49
N ASN A 214 -3.31 -3.77 -13.62
CA ASN A 214 -3.99 -4.05 -14.89
C ASN A 214 -4.68 -2.80 -15.42
N LYS A 215 -5.44 -2.10 -14.56
CA LYS A 215 -6.16 -0.88 -14.93
C LYS A 215 -5.21 0.26 -15.37
N LEU A 216 -4.02 0.32 -14.79
CA LEU A 216 -3.07 1.40 -15.00
C LEU A 216 -1.91 1.06 -15.96
N ASN A 217 -1.97 -0.09 -16.65
CA ASN A 217 -0.92 -0.58 -17.54
C ASN A 217 0.46 -0.74 -16.85
N ARG A 218 0.48 -1.20 -15.59
CA ARG A 218 1.70 -1.56 -14.86
C ARG A 218 1.90 -3.07 -14.89
N LEU A 219 3.16 -3.48 -14.79
CA LEU A 219 3.52 -4.87 -14.58
C LEU A 219 3.45 -5.19 -13.08
N CYS A 220 3.18 -6.44 -12.72
CA CYS A 220 2.96 -6.78 -11.32
C CYS A 220 3.71 -8.03 -10.90
N TRP A 221 4.32 -8.00 -9.70
CA TRP A 221 4.73 -9.19 -8.98
C TRP A 221 3.94 -9.29 -7.68
N LEU A 222 3.12 -10.35 -7.58
CA LEU A 222 2.34 -10.67 -6.39
C LEU A 222 2.92 -11.89 -5.69
N ASN A 223 2.93 -11.86 -4.38
CA ASN A 223 3.16 -13.00 -3.52
C ASN A 223 2.18 -13.02 -2.35
N ASP A 224 1.83 -14.19 -1.88
CA ASP A 224 1.17 -14.41 -0.58
C ASP A 224 1.60 -15.75 -0.01
N ILE A 225 1.51 -15.92 1.30
CA ILE A 225 1.74 -17.20 1.95
C ILE A 225 0.52 -18.12 1.85
N ASP A 226 -0.64 -17.57 1.56
CA ASP A 226 -1.93 -18.25 1.50
C ASP A 226 -2.27 -18.64 0.05
N GLU A 227 -2.23 -19.92 -0.23
CA GLU A 227 -2.53 -20.50 -1.55
C GLU A 227 -3.92 -20.12 -2.10
N ARG A 228 -4.87 -19.76 -1.21
CA ARG A 228 -6.22 -19.33 -1.60
C ARG A 228 -6.23 -18.01 -2.36
N ALA A 229 -5.14 -17.26 -2.31
CA ALA A 229 -4.97 -16.03 -3.07
C ALA A 229 -4.88 -16.29 -4.58
N LEU A 230 -4.26 -17.40 -4.99
CA LEU A 230 -3.96 -17.68 -6.40
C LEU A 230 -5.21 -17.75 -7.29
N PRO A 231 -6.28 -18.50 -6.95
CA PRO A 231 -7.52 -18.52 -7.76
C PRO A 231 -8.18 -17.14 -7.86
N ILE A 232 -8.09 -16.31 -6.81
CA ILE A 232 -8.62 -14.95 -6.83
C ILE A 232 -7.85 -14.11 -7.86
N TRP A 233 -6.52 -14.17 -7.86
CA TRP A 233 -5.69 -13.43 -8.81
C TRP A 233 -5.86 -13.89 -10.26
N GLU A 234 -6.18 -15.17 -10.47
CA GLU A 234 -6.48 -15.70 -11.81
C GLU A 234 -7.78 -15.13 -12.37
N GLY A 235 -8.74 -14.81 -11.52
CA GLY A 235 -10.00 -14.17 -11.89
C GLY A 235 -9.93 -12.66 -12.11
N ILE A 236 -8.83 -11.99 -11.78
CA ILE A 236 -8.64 -10.54 -11.98
C ILE A 236 -8.19 -10.29 -13.44
N GLN A 237 -9.03 -9.58 -14.18
CA GLN A 237 -8.79 -9.17 -15.58
C GLN A 237 -8.15 -7.78 -15.65
#